data_d219ba79b1e201fde766a66356726adf
#
_entry.id   d219ba79b1e201fde766a66356726adf
#
_cell.length_a   1.000
_cell.length_b   1.000
_cell.length_c   1.000
_cell.angle_alpha   90.00
_cell.angle_beta   90.00
_cell.angle_gamma   90.00
#
_symmetry.space_group_name_H-M   'P 1'
#
loop_
_entity.id
_entity.type
_entity.pdbx_description
1 polymer ?
#
loop_
_entity_poly.entity_id
_entity_poly.type
_entity_poly.pdbx_seq_one_letter_code
_entity_poly.pdbx_strand_id
1 'polypeptide(L)'
;LFVIGIGHKLSDGISQDGRAFDYDDCNLNGDLFVYNDLLDNALELSSMGIRVDKEAIINQAILSSNEDKLNLEYQQKIINEEVPFTLGGGIGQSRLCMFFLNKLHVGEVQSSYWDDSTREFFLSKGITLL
;
A
#
# COMPACT_ATOMS: atom_id res chain seq x y z
N LEU A 1 -2.30 10.98 -11.02
CA LEU A 1 -2.81 11.57 -9.78
C LEU A 1 -1.94 11.13 -8.61
N PHE A 2 -1.50 12.08 -7.80
CA PHE A 2 -0.81 11.79 -6.54
C PHE A 2 -1.70 12.29 -5.40
N VAL A 3 -2.15 11.36 -4.56
CA VAL A 3 -3.00 11.64 -3.41
C VAL A 3 -2.09 11.70 -2.19
N ILE A 4 -2.15 12.78 -1.42
CA ILE A 4 -1.30 13.01 -0.25
C ILE A 4 -2.13 13.26 1.00
N GLY A 5 -1.53 12.98 2.16
CA GLY A 5 -2.16 13.22 3.45
C GLY A 5 -3.41 12.37 3.65
N ILE A 6 -3.33 11.11 3.30
CA ILE A 6 -4.41 10.15 3.55
C ILE A 6 -4.40 9.84 5.05
N GLY A 7 -5.20 10.59 5.79
CA GLY A 7 -5.24 10.55 7.27
C GLY A 7 -5.73 9.22 7.85
N HIS A 8 -6.06 9.23 9.15
CA HIS A 8 -6.44 8.01 9.88
C HIS A 8 -7.83 7.49 9.53
N LYS A 9 -8.76 8.38 9.20
CA LYS A 9 -10.15 8.03 8.87
C LYS A 9 -10.60 8.77 7.63
N LEU A 10 -11.35 8.06 6.82
CA LEU A 10 -12.05 8.63 5.66
C LEU A 10 -13.25 9.46 6.12
N SER A 11 -13.87 10.19 5.20
CA SER A 11 -15.03 11.04 5.47
C SER A 11 -16.25 10.30 6.01
N ASP A 12 -16.33 8.99 5.77
CA ASP A 12 -17.37 8.08 6.29
C ASP A 12 -17.04 7.53 7.70
N GLY A 13 -15.89 7.90 8.27
CA GLY A 13 -15.43 7.46 9.59
C GLY A 13 -14.75 6.10 9.60
N ILE A 14 -14.65 5.42 8.46
CA ILE A 14 -13.95 4.15 8.31
C ILE A 14 -12.44 4.41 8.29
N SER A 15 -11.66 3.55 8.92
CA SER A 15 -10.20 3.64 8.85
C SER A 15 -9.75 3.45 7.40
N GLN A 16 -8.87 4.35 6.97
CA GLN A 16 -8.13 4.14 5.75
C GLN A 16 -7.31 2.87 5.88
N ASP A 17 -7.34 2.03 4.95
CA ASP A 17 -6.73 0.71 4.83
C ASP A 17 -6.09 0.11 6.12
N GLY A 18 -5.49 -1.05 6.05
CA GLY A 18 -4.90 -1.74 7.20
C GLY A 18 -3.46 -1.33 7.53
N ARG A 19 -3.05 -0.07 7.30
CA ARG A 19 -1.68 0.37 7.63
C ARG A 19 -1.43 0.31 9.14
N ALA A 20 -0.28 -0.23 9.49
CA ALA A 20 0.14 -0.28 10.89
C ALA A 20 0.42 1.14 11.41
N PHE A 21 0.07 1.38 12.68
CA PHE A 21 0.24 2.69 13.34
C PHE A 21 1.71 3.12 13.46
N ASP A 22 2.63 2.17 13.36
CA ASP A 22 4.07 2.32 13.54
C ASP A 22 4.85 2.32 12.21
N TYR A 23 4.17 2.60 11.11
CA TYR A 23 4.77 2.59 9.78
C TYR A 23 4.91 4.01 9.22
N ASP A 24 3.97 4.48 8.40
CA ASP A 24 3.98 5.84 7.86
C ASP A 24 3.21 6.81 8.76
N ASP A 25 3.67 8.06 8.82
CA ASP A 25 2.84 9.14 9.34
C ASP A 25 1.64 9.33 8.40
N CYS A 26 0.44 9.15 8.91
CA CYS A 26 -0.80 9.24 8.15
C CYS A 26 -1.07 10.63 7.56
N ASN A 27 -0.39 11.66 8.04
CA ASN A 27 -0.47 13.02 7.50
C ASN A 27 0.56 13.28 6.40
N LEU A 28 1.59 12.43 6.31
CA LEU A 28 2.76 12.61 5.44
C LEU A 28 2.97 11.41 4.50
N ASN A 29 1.91 10.71 4.17
CA ASN A 29 1.90 9.63 3.19
C ASN A 29 1.29 10.08 1.86
N GLY A 30 1.49 9.28 0.83
CA GLY A 30 0.90 9.52 -0.47
C GLY A 30 0.92 8.30 -1.37
N ASP A 31 -0.09 8.23 -2.23
CA ASP A 31 -0.27 7.13 -3.17
C ASP A 31 -0.31 7.66 -4.60
N LEU A 32 0.43 7.00 -5.49
CA LEU A 32 0.48 7.33 -6.91
C LEU A 32 -0.51 6.46 -7.69
N PHE A 33 -1.48 7.13 -8.30
CA PHE A 33 -2.47 6.50 -9.19
C PHE A 33 -2.24 6.92 -10.63
N VAL A 34 -2.42 5.98 -11.55
CA VAL A 34 -2.57 6.22 -12.99
C VAL A 34 -3.97 5.78 -13.42
N TYR A 35 -4.47 6.40 -14.47
CA TYR A 35 -5.66 5.89 -15.13
C TYR A 35 -5.25 4.78 -16.09
N ASN A 36 -5.88 3.63 -15.97
CA ASN A 36 -5.67 2.50 -16.85
C ASN A 36 -6.82 2.44 -17.86
N ASP A 37 -6.59 2.90 -19.07
CA ASP A 37 -7.59 2.94 -20.13
C ASP A 37 -8.12 1.54 -20.49
N LEU A 38 -7.29 0.51 -20.34
CA LEU A 38 -7.66 -0.86 -20.69
C LEU A 38 -8.66 -1.48 -19.69
N LEU A 39 -8.52 -1.12 -18.41
CA LEU A 39 -9.38 -1.60 -17.33
C LEU A 39 -10.47 -0.57 -16.96
N ASP A 40 -10.44 0.61 -17.59
CA ASP A 40 -11.33 1.74 -17.31
C ASP A 40 -11.42 2.09 -15.82
N ASN A 41 -10.26 2.10 -15.14
CA ASN A 41 -10.19 2.39 -13.71
C ASN A 41 -8.88 3.05 -13.28
N ALA A 42 -8.86 3.54 -12.04
CA ALA A 42 -7.64 4.01 -11.40
C ALA A 42 -6.81 2.81 -10.89
N LEU A 43 -5.53 2.79 -11.24
CA LEU A 43 -4.58 1.79 -10.79
C LEU A 43 -3.54 2.45 -9.89
N GLU A 44 -3.48 2.02 -8.64
CA GLU A 44 -2.42 2.41 -7.71
C GLU A 44 -1.10 1.72 -8.10
N LEU A 45 -0.07 2.51 -8.39
CA LEU A 45 1.25 2.00 -8.76
C LEU A 45 2.23 1.98 -7.58
N SER A 46 2.09 2.94 -6.67
CA SER A 46 3.05 3.13 -5.59
C SER A 46 2.38 3.76 -4.39
N SER A 47 2.80 3.34 -3.22
CA SER A 47 2.47 3.96 -1.95
C SER A 47 3.75 4.33 -1.22
N MET A 48 3.81 5.53 -0.64
CA MET A 48 5.00 6.04 0.02
C MET A 48 4.65 6.96 1.18
N GLY A 49 5.60 7.16 2.09
CA GLY A 49 5.41 8.05 3.23
C GLY A 49 6.70 8.40 3.94
N ILE A 50 6.60 9.45 4.73
CA ILE A 50 7.55 9.76 5.80
C ILE A 50 7.21 8.79 6.93
N ARG A 51 8.21 8.09 7.47
CA ARG A 51 7.99 7.16 8.59
C ARG A 51 7.62 7.93 9.85
N VAL A 52 6.90 7.26 10.75
CA VAL A 52 6.52 7.86 12.02
C VAL A 52 7.74 8.32 12.80
N ASP A 53 7.64 9.51 13.39
CA ASP A 53 8.51 9.99 14.45
C ASP A 53 7.88 9.68 15.82
N LYS A 54 8.51 10.19 16.87
CA LYS A 54 8.06 10.04 18.26
C LYS A 54 6.62 10.54 18.47
N GLU A 55 6.26 11.69 17.93
CA GLU A 55 4.94 12.27 18.11
C GLU A 55 3.89 11.52 17.29
N ALA A 56 4.20 11.23 16.04
CA ALA A 56 3.30 10.51 15.15
C ALA A 56 2.98 9.11 15.67
N ILE A 57 3.99 8.33 16.10
CA ILE A 57 3.76 6.96 16.58
C ILE A 57 2.88 6.92 17.83
N ILE A 58 3.09 7.85 18.78
CA ILE A 58 2.26 7.92 19.99
C ILE A 58 0.82 8.30 19.65
N ASN A 59 0.64 9.34 18.84
CA ASN A 59 -0.69 9.79 18.43
C ASN A 59 -1.44 8.71 17.65
N GLN A 60 -0.75 8.03 16.72
CA GLN A 60 -1.34 6.96 15.91
C GLN A 60 -1.68 5.72 16.74
N ALA A 61 -0.87 5.38 17.74
CA ALA A 61 -1.18 4.31 18.68
C ALA A 61 -2.47 4.58 19.45
N ILE A 62 -2.64 5.81 19.96
CA ILE A 62 -3.86 6.23 20.67
C ILE A 62 -5.09 6.15 19.74
N LEU A 63 -4.99 6.73 18.54
CA LEU A 63 -6.09 6.76 17.57
C LEU A 63 -6.52 5.37 17.07
N SER A 64 -5.60 4.41 17.08
CA SER A 64 -5.83 3.02 16.66
C SER A 64 -6.02 2.03 17.79
N SER A 65 -6.03 2.52 19.06
CA SER A 65 -6.15 1.69 20.29
C SER A 65 -5.06 0.60 20.37
N ASN A 66 -3.82 0.99 20.07
CA ASN A 66 -2.63 0.13 20.11
C ASN A 66 -1.56 0.63 21.12
N GLU A 67 -1.97 1.37 22.16
CA GLU A 67 -1.04 1.97 23.14
C GLU A 67 -0.19 0.93 23.87
N ASP A 68 -0.72 -0.25 24.07
CA ASP A 68 -0.02 -1.39 24.67
C ASP A 68 1.22 -1.80 23.87
N LYS A 69 1.17 -1.65 22.54
CA LYS A 69 2.27 -1.98 21.64
C LYS A 69 3.41 -0.96 21.66
N LEU A 70 3.20 0.23 22.21
CA LEU A 70 4.28 1.21 22.35
C LEU A 70 5.44 0.70 23.24
N ASN A 71 5.18 -0.30 24.07
CA ASN A 71 6.21 -0.90 24.95
C ASN A 71 7.11 -1.92 24.24
N LEU A 72 6.87 -2.23 22.97
CA LEU A 72 7.71 -3.16 22.20
C LEU A 72 9.06 -2.49 21.83
N GLU A 73 10.08 -3.30 21.59
CA GLU A 73 11.45 -2.83 21.38
C GLU A 73 11.59 -1.83 20.22
N TYR A 74 10.97 -2.12 19.09
CA TYR A 74 11.05 -1.24 17.90
C TYR A 74 10.40 0.11 18.16
N GLN A 75 9.20 0.13 18.74
CA GLN A 75 8.47 1.35 19.06
C GLN A 75 9.21 2.19 20.08
N GLN A 76 9.81 1.56 21.08
CA GLN A 76 10.65 2.28 22.06
C GLN A 76 11.89 2.92 21.42
N LYS A 77 12.52 2.24 20.44
CA LYS A 77 13.66 2.84 19.71
C LYS A 77 13.25 4.09 18.91
N ILE A 78 12.04 4.12 18.34
CA ILE A 78 11.51 5.31 17.67
C ILE A 78 11.27 6.43 18.70
N ILE A 79 10.56 6.11 19.80
CA ILE A 79 10.22 7.08 20.85
C ILE A 79 11.47 7.70 21.49
N ASN A 80 12.51 6.91 21.65
CA ASN A 80 13.80 7.35 22.22
C ASN A 80 14.75 7.97 21.18
N GLU A 81 14.31 8.05 19.90
CA GLU A 81 15.12 8.59 18.80
C GLU A 81 16.45 7.84 18.58
N GLU A 82 16.44 6.53 18.85
CA GLU A 82 17.60 5.63 18.68
C GLU A 82 17.76 5.12 17.24
N VAL A 83 16.76 5.33 16.39
CA VAL A 83 16.78 4.96 14.98
C VAL A 83 16.72 6.19 14.08
N PRO A 84 17.34 6.17 12.90
CA PRO A 84 17.30 7.30 11.99
C PRO A 84 15.86 7.56 11.49
N PHE A 85 15.52 8.84 11.35
CA PHE A 85 14.30 9.26 10.70
C PHE A 85 14.39 8.97 9.21
N THR A 86 13.37 8.29 8.66
CA THR A 86 13.42 7.77 7.30
C THR A 86 12.15 8.07 6.52
N LEU A 87 12.24 7.93 5.23
CA LEU A 87 11.11 7.86 4.31
C LEU A 87 11.21 6.56 3.51
N GLY A 88 10.13 6.11 3.01
CA GLY A 88 10.13 4.92 2.18
C GLY A 88 8.89 4.80 1.31
N GLY A 89 8.96 3.89 0.36
CA GLY A 89 7.84 3.61 -0.51
C GLY A 89 7.98 2.26 -1.18
N GLY A 90 6.85 1.72 -1.58
CA GLY A 90 6.76 0.50 -2.37
C GLY A 90 6.24 0.80 -3.76
N ILE A 91 6.88 0.22 -4.77
CA ILE A 91 6.36 0.23 -6.14
C ILE A 91 5.77 -1.14 -6.43
N GLY A 92 4.51 -1.18 -6.85
CA GLY A 92 3.84 -2.41 -7.29
C GLY A 92 4.42 -2.88 -8.62
N GLN A 93 5.47 -3.71 -8.58
CA GLN A 93 6.19 -4.15 -9.79
C GLN A 93 5.25 -4.77 -10.81
N SER A 94 4.40 -5.69 -10.39
CA SER A 94 3.45 -6.34 -11.30
C SER A 94 2.41 -5.36 -11.85
N ARG A 95 1.91 -4.44 -11.02
CA ARG A 95 1.00 -3.38 -11.48
C ARG A 95 1.66 -2.46 -12.49
N LEU A 96 2.91 -2.09 -12.26
CA LEU A 96 3.70 -1.29 -13.19
C LEU A 96 3.90 -2.02 -14.53
N CYS A 97 4.24 -3.32 -14.49
CA CYS A 97 4.35 -4.14 -15.68
C CYS A 97 3.01 -4.26 -16.43
N MET A 98 1.91 -4.49 -15.73
CA MET A 98 0.56 -4.50 -16.33
C MET A 98 0.27 -3.19 -17.06
N PHE A 99 0.55 -2.07 -16.43
CA PHE A 99 0.28 -0.75 -16.99
C PHE A 99 1.08 -0.50 -18.26
N PHE A 100 2.41 -0.68 -18.21
CA PHE A 100 3.27 -0.39 -19.36
C PHE A 100 3.14 -1.41 -20.50
N LEU A 101 2.80 -2.66 -20.21
CA LEU A 101 2.62 -3.70 -21.21
C LEU A 101 1.17 -3.85 -21.68
N ASN A 102 0.28 -2.98 -21.23
CA ASN A 102 -1.15 -3.01 -21.55
C ASN A 102 -1.76 -4.41 -21.30
N LYS A 103 -1.61 -4.92 -20.05
CA LYS A 103 -2.10 -6.21 -19.65
C LYS A 103 -3.38 -6.10 -18.83
N LEU A 104 -4.31 -7.05 -19.05
CA LEU A 104 -5.62 -7.08 -18.41
C LEU A 104 -5.58 -7.75 -17.03
N HIS A 105 -4.62 -8.65 -16.82
CA HIS A 105 -4.55 -9.43 -15.60
C HIS A 105 -3.12 -9.54 -15.08
N VAL A 106 -2.95 -9.50 -13.76
CA VAL A 106 -1.62 -9.60 -13.11
C VAL A 106 -0.90 -10.89 -13.46
N GLY A 107 -1.62 -11.98 -13.69
CA GLY A 107 -1.07 -13.27 -14.08
C GLY A 107 -0.41 -13.30 -15.46
N GLU A 108 -0.58 -12.27 -16.29
CA GLU A 108 0.15 -12.12 -17.55
C GLU A 108 1.58 -11.59 -17.36
N VAL A 109 1.88 -11.05 -16.19
CA VAL A 109 3.19 -10.43 -15.87
C VAL A 109 3.84 -11.00 -14.61
N GLN A 110 3.11 -11.80 -13.87
CA GLN A 110 3.60 -12.43 -12.64
C GLN A 110 3.23 -13.91 -12.64
N SER A 111 4.24 -14.77 -12.59
CA SER A 111 4.04 -16.20 -12.46
C SER A 111 3.43 -16.56 -11.10
N SER A 112 2.42 -17.42 -11.11
CA SER A 112 1.75 -17.91 -9.90
C SER A 112 1.13 -19.28 -10.17
N TYR A 113 0.61 -19.89 -9.11
CA TYR A 113 -0.23 -21.07 -9.26
C TYR A 113 -1.65 -20.64 -9.64
N TRP A 114 -2.11 -21.15 -10.76
CA TRP A 114 -3.49 -20.99 -11.25
C TRP A 114 -4.08 -22.36 -11.47
N ASP A 115 -5.24 -22.64 -10.91
CA ASP A 115 -5.96 -23.86 -11.18
C ASP A 115 -6.43 -23.94 -12.65
N ASP A 116 -6.73 -25.16 -13.12
CA ASP A 116 -7.05 -25.38 -14.53
C ASP A 116 -8.31 -24.60 -14.97
N SER A 117 -9.31 -24.50 -14.11
CA SER A 117 -10.53 -23.76 -14.42
C SER A 117 -10.28 -22.27 -14.61
N THR A 118 -9.41 -21.68 -13.81
CA THR A 118 -8.99 -20.29 -13.92
C THR A 118 -8.19 -20.07 -15.21
N ARG A 119 -7.25 -20.96 -15.53
CA ARG A 119 -6.48 -20.90 -16.78
C ARG A 119 -7.38 -20.97 -18.01
N GLU A 120 -8.30 -21.93 -18.06
CA GLU A 120 -9.25 -22.09 -19.14
C GLU A 120 -10.15 -20.87 -19.32
N PHE A 121 -10.66 -20.32 -18.21
CA PHE A 121 -11.48 -19.12 -18.24
C PHE A 121 -10.73 -17.94 -18.87
N PHE A 122 -9.52 -17.64 -18.42
CA PHE A 122 -8.74 -16.52 -18.97
C PHE A 122 -8.29 -16.78 -20.40
N LEU A 123 -7.91 -18.02 -20.75
CA LEU A 123 -7.56 -18.39 -22.12
C LEU A 123 -8.74 -18.19 -23.07
N SER A 124 -9.97 -18.50 -22.63
CA SER A 124 -11.20 -18.25 -23.43
C SER A 124 -11.43 -16.75 -23.72
N LYS A 125 -10.81 -15.87 -22.94
CA LYS A 125 -10.82 -14.41 -23.13
C LYS A 125 -9.59 -13.88 -23.89
N GLY A 126 -8.71 -14.77 -24.37
CA GLY A 126 -7.48 -14.41 -25.05
C GLY A 126 -6.35 -13.98 -24.08
N ILE A 127 -6.48 -14.25 -22.79
CA ILE A 127 -5.51 -13.91 -21.76
C ILE A 127 -4.74 -15.17 -21.37
N THR A 128 -3.41 -15.13 -21.52
CA THR A 128 -2.52 -16.23 -21.13
C THR A 128 -1.88 -15.93 -19.78
N LEU A 129 -2.16 -16.75 -18.78
CA LEU A 129 -1.54 -16.64 -17.45
C LEU A 129 -0.19 -17.36 -17.42
N LEU A 130 0.82 -16.73 -16.82
CA LEU A 130 2.17 -17.26 -16.62
C LEU A 130 2.21 -18.35 -15.54
#